data_1b000773997aaf7c4c4d57e0260658d8
#
_entry.id   1b000773997aaf7c4c4d57e0260658d8
#
_cell.length_a   1.000
_cell.length_b   1.000
_cell.length_c   1.000
_cell.angle_alpha   90.00
_cell.angle_beta   90.00
_cell.angle_gamma   90.00
#
_symmetry.space_group_name_H-M   'P 1'
#
loop_
_entity.id
_entity.type
_entity.pdbx_description
1 polymer ?
#
loop_
_entity_poly.entity_id
_entity_poly.type
_entity_poly.pdbx_seq_one_letter_code
_entity_poly.pdbx_strand_id
1 'polypeptide(L)'
;MSMIQISKRQKGTSKLVDVLIRIGAIVLSLIFIGIVLAIMGYDPFKVFGKIIQTPFKRFKDVMNKTIMLTTLSLGIAIAFRMKFWNIGAEGQFYMGAFGAASMAFMCPDLPPILLLPLMCVAGFICGGLWALIPAVIKAKFGASETLVTLMMNYIAIAFISYLQYGPWKDPAALGAAKVPNFSENAVLPDVFGIHAGWIIMLVLVIIMTILLRYTKLGYQIDVIGESETTAKYAGMNTVKIPVSYTHLTLPTTER
;
A
#
# COMPACT_ATOMS: atom_id res chain seq x y z
N MET A 1 38.24 -22.12 23.45
CA MET A 1 37.04 -21.36 22.99
C MET A 1 37.21 -21.11 21.50
N SER A 2 36.57 -21.89 20.65
CA SER A 2 36.62 -21.71 19.20
C SER A 2 35.77 -20.50 18.81
N MET A 3 36.42 -19.42 18.37
CA MET A 3 35.73 -18.28 17.80
C MET A 3 35.06 -18.70 16.49
N ILE A 4 33.77 -18.47 16.39
CA ILE A 4 33.02 -18.68 15.14
C ILE A 4 33.53 -17.68 14.11
N GLN A 5 34.33 -18.15 13.14
CA GLN A 5 34.77 -17.34 12.00
C GLN A 5 33.65 -17.25 10.96
N ILE A 6 33.04 -16.09 10.85
CA ILE A 6 32.07 -15.81 9.77
C ILE A 6 32.89 -15.51 8.50
N SER A 7 33.04 -16.49 7.63
CA SER A 7 33.68 -16.30 6.32
C SER A 7 32.67 -15.85 5.27
N LYS A 8 33.05 -14.89 4.44
CA LYS A 8 32.25 -14.42 3.31
C LYS A 8 32.07 -15.60 2.33
N ARG A 9 30.80 -15.96 2.05
CA ARG A 9 30.43 -17.07 1.16
C ARG A 9 31.13 -16.93 -0.21
N GLN A 10 31.95 -17.91 -0.60
CA GLN A 10 32.53 -17.94 -1.93
C GLN A 10 31.45 -18.18 -2.98
N LYS A 11 31.48 -17.44 -4.10
CA LYS A 11 30.62 -17.65 -5.28
C LYS A 11 30.83 -19.06 -5.79
N GLY A 12 29.89 -19.96 -5.59
CA GLY A 12 30.00 -21.32 -6.12
C GLY A 12 29.03 -22.35 -5.57
N THR A 13 28.09 -21.99 -4.69
CA THR A 13 27.04 -22.95 -4.27
C THR A 13 26.06 -23.17 -5.41
N SER A 14 25.81 -24.46 -5.70
CA SER A 14 24.78 -24.89 -6.66
C SER A 14 23.45 -24.22 -6.34
N LYS A 15 22.70 -23.78 -7.36
CA LYS A 15 21.33 -23.18 -7.21
C LYS A 15 20.43 -24.11 -6.36
N LEU A 16 20.66 -25.41 -6.42
CA LEU A 16 19.91 -26.41 -5.65
C LEU A 16 20.19 -26.28 -4.15
N VAL A 17 21.43 -26.07 -3.74
CA VAL A 17 21.80 -25.85 -2.32
C VAL A 17 21.20 -24.58 -1.79
N ASP A 18 21.12 -23.51 -2.59
CA ASP A 18 20.48 -22.25 -2.18
C ASP A 18 18.98 -22.43 -1.96
N VAL A 19 18.31 -23.20 -2.80
CA VAL A 19 16.88 -23.53 -2.65
C VAL A 19 16.67 -24.39 -1.40
N LEU A 20 17.48 -25.42 -1.19
CA LEU A 20 17.39 -26.29 -0.02
C LEU A 20 17.60 -25.53 1.29
N ILE A 21 18.55 -24.61 1.35
CA ILE A 21 18.79 -23.76 2.53
C ILE A 21 17.54 -22.89 2.81
N ARG A 22 16.93 -22.29 1.78
CA ARG A 22 15.71 -21.47 1.95
C ARG A 22 14.53 -22.29 2.45
N ILE A 23 14.31 -23.46 1.85
CA ILE A 23 13.25 -24.39 2.29
C ILE A 23 13.52 -24.84 3.73
N GLY A 24 14.77 -25.24 4.03
CA GLY A 24 15.17 -25.65 5.38
C GLY A 24 14.93 -24.54 6.42
N ALA A 25 15.23 -23.29 6.09
CA ALA A 25 14.97 -22.15 6.97
C ALA A 25 13.46 -21.94 7.22
N ILE A 26 12.62 -22.10 6.19
CA ILE A 26 11.16 -22.01 6.34
C ILE A 26 10.63 -23.13 7.23
N VAL A 27 11.05 -24.38 6.97
CA VAL A 27 10.63 -25.53 7.77
C VAL A 27 11.05 -25.37 9.24
N LEU A 28 12.29 -24.95 9.47
CA LEU A 28 12.81 -24.70 10.83
C LEU A 28 11.98 -23.62 11.55
N SER A 29 11.64 -22.55 10.86
CA SER A 29 10.79 -21.49 11.40
C SER A 29 9.39 -21.99 11.76
N LEU A 30 8.79 -22.83 10.92
CA LEU A 30 7.48 -23.43 11.21
C LEU A 30 7.54 -24.37 12.41
N ILE A 31 8.60 -25.18 12.53
CA ILE A 31 8.82 -26.05 13.70
C ILE A 31 8.97 -25.20 14.97
N PHE A 32 9.77 -24.14 14.92
CA PHE A 32 9.95 -23.24 16.06
C PHE A 32 8.63 -22.61 16.50
N ILE A 33 7.84 -22.08 15.56
CA ILE A 33 6.51 -21.51 15.84
C ILE A 33 5.60 -22.61 16.42
N GLY A 34 5.63 -23.82 15.88
CA GLY A 34 4.87 -24.96 16.39
C GLY A 34 5.19 -25.29 17.83
N ILE A 35 6.48 -25.29 18.21
CA ILE A 35 6.92 -25.49 19.61
C ILE A 35 6.37 -24.38 20.52
N VAL A 36 6.49 -23.11 20.10
CA VAL A 36 5.95 -21.98 20.88
C VAL A 36 4.45 -22.12 21.09
N LEU A 37 3.69 -22.47 20.06
CA LEU A 37 2.25 -22.69 20.16
C LEU A 37 1.92 -23.84 21.13
N ALA A 38 2.66 -24.93 21.10
CA ALA A 38 2.49 -26.06 22.02
C ALA A 38 2.74 -25.64 23.47
N ILE A 39 3.79 -24.87 23.74
CA ILE A 39 4.09 -24.32 25.06
C ILE A 39 2.96 -23.41 25.56
N MET A 40 2.34 -22.64 24.67
CA MET A 40 1.18 -21.78 24.97
C MET A 40 -0.14 -22.56 25.14
N GLY A 41 -0.12 -23.90 25.01
CA GLY A 41 -1.30 -24.75 25.17
C GLY A 41 -2.19 -24.86 23.94
N TYR A 42 -1.74 -24.37 22.78
CA TYR A 42 -2.45 -24.51 21.51
C TYR A 42 -1.96 -25.73 20.74
N ASP A 43 -2.86 -26.37 19.98
CA ASP A 43 -2.52 -27.46 19.05
C ASP A 43 -1.93 -26.85 17.75
N PRO A 44 -0.62 -27.03 17.46
CA PRO A 44 0.01 -26.42 16.29
C PRO A 44 -0.62 -26.89 14.96
N PHE A 45 -1.00 -28.16 14.88
CA PHE A 45 -1.58 -28.71 13.63
C PHE A 45 -2.95 -28.11 13.34
N LYS A 46 -3.78 -27.89 14.37
CA LYS A 46 -5.05 -27.19 14.20
C LYS A 46 -4.86 -25.73 13.80
N VAL A 47 -3.87 -25.03 14.37
CA VAL A 47 -3.57 -23.64 14.03
C VAL A 47 -3.09 -23.54 12.58
N PHE A 48 -2.10 -24.32 12.18
CA PHE A 48 -1.61 -24.34 10.79
C PHE A 48 -2.70 -24.77 9.80
N GLY A 49 -3.50 -25.77 10.15
CA GLY A 49 -4.63 -26.18 9.34
C GLY A 49 -5.66 -25.06 9.12
N LYS A 50 -5.96 -24.28 10.18
CA LYS A 50 -6.83 -23.09 10.07
C LYS A 50 -6.21 -21.99 9.19
N ILE A 51 -4.91 -21.71 9.32
CA ILE A 51 -4.22 -20.72 8.51
C ILE A 51 -4.32 -21.06 7.01
N ILE A 52 -4.14 -22.34 6.65
CA ILE A 52 -4.26 -22.80 5.27
C ILE A 52 -5.72 -22.78 4.79
N GLN A 53 -6.68 -23.20 5.62
CA GLN A 53 -8.08 -23.30 5.22
C GLN A 53 -8.82 -21.96 5.17
N THR A 54 -8.45 -21.00 6.03
CA THR A 54 -9.16 -19.71 6.16
C THR A 54 -9.23 -18.94 4.86
N PRO A 55 -8.15 -18.79 4.04
CA PRO A 55 -8.22 -18.08 2.77
C PRO A 55 -9.24 -18.67 1.80
N PHE A 56 -9.39 -20.01 1.76
CA PHE A 56 -10.34 -20.67 0.89
C PHE A 56 -11.80 -20.53 1.39
N LYS A 57 -11.99 -20.56 2.72
CA LYS A 57 -13.33 -20.38 3.32
C LYS A 57 -13.80 -18.93 3.28
N ARG A 58 -12.90 -17.98 3.36
CA ARG A 58 -13.15 -16.53 3.37
C ARG A 58 -12.59 -15.85 2.13
N PHE A 59 -12.84 -16.44 0.96
CA PHE A 59 -12.28 -15.97 -0.31
C PHE A 59 -12.62 -14.51 -0.61
N LYS A 60 -13.87 -14.07 -0.30
CA LYS A 60 -14.28 -12.67 -0.47
C LYS A 60 -13.39 -11.72 0.33
N ASP A 61 -13.10 -12.02 1.59
CA ASP A 61 -12.26 -11.16 2.44
C ASP A 61 -10.81 -11.10 1.93
N VAL A 62 -10.29 -12.23 1.43
CA VAL A 62 -8.95 -12.27 0.82
C VAL A 62 -8.90 -11.43 -0.43
N MET A 63 -9.90 -11.55 -1.31
CA MET A 63 -9.97 -10.74 -2.53
C MET A 63 -10.07 -9.25 -2.23
N ASN A 64 -10.88 -8.85 -1.27
CA ASN A 64 -11.01 -7.45 -0.86
C ASN A 64 -9.65 -6.87 -0.43
N LYS A 65 -8.92 -7.59 0.44
CA LYS A 65 -7.57 -7.18 0.86
C LYS A 65 -6.57 -7.18 -0.29
N THR A 66 -6.66 -8.15 -1.19
CA THR A 66 -5.78 -8.24 -2.37
C THR A 66 -5.98 -7.05 -3.30
N ILE A 67 -7.22 -6.64 -3.56
CA ILE A 67 -7.56 -5.48 -4.40
C ILE A 67 -6.90 -4.23 -3.82
N MET A 68 -7.09 -3.98 -2.52
CA MET A 68 -6.53 -2.83 -1.82
C MET A 68 -4.99 -2.82 -1.89
N LEU A 69 -4.35 -3.94 -1.51
CA LEU A 69 -2.89 -4.05 -1.51
C LEU A 69 -2.30 -3.94 -2.92
N THR A 70 -2.93 -4.52 -3.93
CA THR A 70 -2.47 -4.44 -5.32
C THR A 70 -2.53 -2.99 -5.82
N THR A 71 -3.64 -2.30 -5.57
CA THR A 71 -3.79 -0.90 -5.98
C THR A 71 -2.75 -0.01 -5.32
N LEU A 72 -2.52 -0.17 -4.02
CA LEU A 72 -1.48 0.55 -3.29
C LEU A 72 -0.08 0.24 -3.85
N SER A 73 0.20 -1.03 -4.12
CA SER A 73 1.49 -1.48 -4.67
C SER A 73 1.80 -0.91 -6.05
N LEU A 74 0.78 -0.68 -6.90
CA LEU A 74 0.97 -0.05 -8.21
C LEU A 74 1.55 1.37 -8.08
N GLY A 75 1.04 2.16 -7.14
CA GLY A 75 1.58 3.49 -6.87
C GLY A 75 3.00 3.46 -6.32
N ILE A 76 3.25 2.59 -5.35
CA ILE A 76 4.59 2.41 -4.75
C ILE A 76 5.61 1.94 -5.78
N ALA A 77 5.20 1.08 -6.73
CA ALA A 77 6.09 0.56 -7.77
C ALA A 77 6.69 1.66 -8.66
N ILE A 78 5.94 2.73 -8.94
CA ILE A 78 6.47 3.90 -9.68
C ILE A 78 7.57 4.59 -8.88
N ALA A 79 7.31 4.88 -7.61
CA ALA A 79 8.27 5.54 -6.74
C ALA A 79 9.55 4.73 -6.61
N PHE A 80 9.45 3.42 -6.43
CA PHE A 80 10.61 2.52 -6.32
C PHE A 80 11.40 2.38 -7.62
N ARG A 81 10.73 2.45 -8.78
CA ARG A 81 11.43 2.49 -10.07
C ARG A 81 12.32 3.71 -10.21
N MET A 82 11.91 4.85 -9.67
CA MET A 82 12.73 6.07 -9.60
C MET A 82 13.74 6.06 -8.45
N LYS A 83 13.90 4.94 -7.75
CA LYS A 83 14.68 4.84 -6.49
C LYS A 83 14.26 5.86 -5.42
N PHE A 84 13.05 6.33 -5.48
CA PHE A 84 12.44 7.15 -4.44
C PHE A 84 11.85 6.24 -3.37
N TRP A 85 12.47 6.19 -2.21
CA TRP A 85 12.05 5.34 -1.08
C TRP A 85 10.87 5.96 -0.35
N ASN A 86 9.68 5.82 -0.94
CA ASN A 86 8.44 6.27 -0.32
C ASN A 86 7.93 5.24 0.70
N ILE A 87 8.28 5.40 1.98
CA ILE A 87 7.71 4.61 3.09
C ILE A 87 6.36 5.21 3.54
N GLY A 88 6.00 6.39 3.03
CA GLY A 88 4.79 7.15 3.36
C GLY A 88 3.52 6.74 2.64
N ALA A 89 3.52 5.65 1.89
CA ALA A 89 2.37 5.22 1.10
C ALA A 89 1.15 4.89 1.97
N GLU A 90 1.35 4.39 3.17
CA GLU A 90 0.27 4.13 4.13
C GLU A 90 -0.43 5.44 4.55
N GLY A 91 0.33 6.49 4.89
CA GLY A 91 -0.22 7.80 5.24
C GLY A 91 -0.95 8.46 4.06
N GLN A 92 -0.43 8.31 2.84
CA GLN A 92 -1.10 8.77 1.62
C GLN A 92 -2.44 8.05 1.42
N PHE A 93 -2.48 6.76 1.66
CA PHE A 93 -3.70 5.96 1.62
C PHE A 93 -4.72 6.43 2.65
N TYR A 94 -4.31 6.63 3.90
CA TYR A 94 -5.20 7.15 4.96
C TYR A 94 -5.76 8.54 4.61
N MET A 95 -4.93 9.44 4.09
CA MET A 95 -5.39 10.78 3.72
C MET A 95 -6.30 10.77 2.48
N GLY A 96 -6.06 9.85 1.56
CA GLY A 96 -6.99 9.63 0.46
C GLY A 96 -8.32 9.04 0.93
N ALA A 97 -8.29 8.06 1.82
CA ALA A 97 -9.50 7.52 2.44
C ALA A 97 -10.28 8.59 3.22
N PHE A 98 -9.57 9.50 3.90
CA PHE A 98 -10.17 10.68 4.53
C PHE A 98 -10.92 11.55 3.53
N GLY A 99 -10.30 11.88 2.39
CA GLY A 99 -10.94 12.69 1.35
C GLY A 99 -12.20 12.02 0.79
N ALA A 100 -12.13 10.73 0.48
CA ALA A 100 -13.26 9.95 -0.02
C ALA A 100 -14.39 9.85 1.03
N ALA A 101 -14.05 9.52 2.28
CA ALA A 101 -15.01 9.41 3.37
C ALA A 101 -15.69 10.76 3.69
N SER A 102 -14.94 11.87 3.62
CA SER A 102 -15.50 13.21 3.79
C SER A 102 -16.63 13.49 2.79
N MET A 103 -16.43 13.14 1.51
CA MET A 103 -17.48 13.28 0.49
C MET A 103 -18.69 12.38 0.77
N ALA A 104 -18.46 11.14 1.20
CA ALA A 104 -19.54 10.23 1.55
C ALA A 104 -20.40 10.73 2.71
N PHE A 105 -19.79 11.35 3.72
CA PHE A 105 -20.51 11.93 4.86
C PHE A 105 -21.17 13.27 4.56
N MET A 106 -20.56 14.10 3.70
CA MET A 106 -21.12 15.42 3.35
C MET A 106 -22.30 15.31 2.36
N CYS A 107 -22.31 14.29 1.53
CA CYS A 107 -23.29 14.16 0.44
C CYS A 107 -23.95 12.76 0.41
N PRO A 108 -24.57 12.28 1.51
CA PRO A 108 -25.09 10.91 1.61
C PRO A 108 -26.26 10.61 0.63
N ASP A 109 -26.99 11.67 0.21
CA ASP A 109 -28.18 11.55 -0.63
C ASP A 109 -27.88 11.59 -2.14
N LEU A 110 -26.63 11.84 -2.53
CA LEU A 110 -26.24 11.85 -3.94
C LEU A 110 -26.37 10.43 -4.54
N PRO A 111 -26.85 10.33 -5.80
CA PRO A 111 -26.92 9.04 -6.47
C PRO A 111 -25.49 8.44 -6.65
N PRO A 112 -25.36 7.09 -6.61
CA PRO A 112 -24.05 6.41 -6.67
C PRO A 112 -23.21 6.81 -7.88
N ILE A 113 -23.85 7.07 -9.03
CA ILE A 113 -23.17 7.45 -10.27
C ILE A 113 -22.42 8.79 -10.18
N LEU A 114 -22.80 9.68 -9.27
CA LEU A 114 -22.15 10.96 -9.01
C LEU A 114 -21.26 10.88 -7.77
N LEU A 115 -21.74 10.21 -6.72
CA LEU A 115 -21.04 10.14 -5.45
C LEU A 115 -19.73 9.37 -5.56
N LEU A 116 -19.72 8.20 -6.19
CA LEU A 116 -18.51 7.37 -6.31
C LEU A 116 -17.37 8.06 -7.09
N PRO A 117 -17.59 8.68 -8.28
CA PRO A 117 -16.56 9.49 -8.92
C PRO A 117 -16.09 10.67 -8.07
N LEU A 118 -17.01 11.35 -7.37
CA LEU A 118 -16.66 12.48 -6.50
C LEU A 118 -15.76 12.02 -5.34
N MET A 119 -16.07 10.89 -4.71
CA MET A 119 -15.24 10.26 -3.69
C MET A 119 -13.84 9.90 -4.24
N CYS A 120 -13.77 9.34 -5.46
CA CYS A 120 -12.50 9.03 -6.12
C CYS A 120 -11.66 10.29 -6.35
N VAL A 121 -12.26 11.36 -6.85
CA VAL A 121 -11.57 12.64 -7.09
C VAL A 121 -11.09 13.26 -5.77
N ALA A 122 -11.93 13.29 -4.74
CA ALA A 122 -11.56 13.81 -3.43
C ALA A 122 -10.42 13.00 -2.79
N GLY A 123 -10.50 11.68 -2.88
CA GLY A 123 -9.44 10.78 -2.43
C GLY A 123 -8.13 11.02 -3.16
N PHE A 124 -8.17 11.16 -4.48
CA PHE A 124 -7.01 11.49 -5.30
C PHE A 124 -6.38 12.83 -4.90
N ILE A 125 -7.19 13.86 -4.72
CA ILE A 125 -6.71 15.20 -4.33
C ILE A 125 -6.06 15.14 -2.94
N CYS A 126 -6.73 14.57 -1.93
CA CYS A 126 -6.22 14.53 -0.57
C CYS A 126 -4.95 13.66 -0.44
N GLY A 127 -4.95 12.47 -1.03
CA GLY A 127 -3.76 11.61 -1.05
C GLY A 127 -2.60 12.23 -1.82
N GLY A 128 -2.88 12.88 -2.95
CA GLY A 128 -1.91 13.59 -3.76
C GLY A 128 -1.30 14.80 -3.06
N LEU A 129 -2.11 15.63 -2.42
CA LEU A 129 -1.62 16.76 -1.62
C LEU A 129 -0.73 16.27 -0.48
N TRP A 130 -1.10 15.17 0.17
CA TRP A 130 -0.28 14.57 1.21
C TRP A 130 1.07 14.08 0.69
N ALA A 131 1.09 13.45 -0.48
CA ALA A 131 2.31 13.00 -1.16
C ALA A 131 3.22 14.16 -1.61
N LEU A 132 2.62 15.31 -1.94
CA LEU A 132 3.35 16.49 -2.39
C LEU A 132 4.27 17.06 -1.30
N ILE A 133 3.86 16.97 -0.02
CA ILE A 133 4.61 17.54 1.10
C ILE A 133 6.04 16.97 1.17
N PRO A 134 6.28 15.65 1.30
CA PRO A 134 7.63 15.10 1.35
C PRO A 134 8.40 15.31 0.05
N ALA A 135 7.72 15.29 -1.09
CA ALA A 135 8.37 15.53 -2.38
C ALA A 135 8.93 16.96 -2.48
N VAL A 136 8.19 17.96 -2.03
CA VAL A 136 8.64 19.37 -1.99
C VAL A 136 9.75 19.56 -0.97
N ILE A 137 9.63 18.95 0.21
CA ILE A 137 10.67 19.04 1.26
C ILE A 137 11.98 18.45 0.74
N LYS A 138 11.95 17.28 0.08
CA LYS A 138 13.13 16.69 -0.56
C LYS A 138 13.72 17.62 -1.63
N ALA A 139 12.86 18.13 -2.53
CA ALA A 139 13.31 18.95 -3.66
C ALA A 139 13.91 20.30 -3.24
N LYS A 140 13.39 20.96 -2.20
CA LYS A 140 13.85 22.27 -1.73
C LYS A 140 14.96 22.22 -0.70
N PHE A 141 14.89 21.26 0.22
CA PHE A 141 15.77 21.22 1.38
C PHE A 141 16.74 20.04 1.34
N GLY A 142 16.67 19.14 0.34
CA GLY A 142 17.52 17.96 0.26
C GLY A 142 17.32 16.96 1.41
N ALA A 143 16.18 17.05 2.14
CA ALA A 143 15.91 16.17 3.25
C ALA A 143 15.73 14.69 2.80
N SER A 144 16.01 13.76 3.73
CA SER A 144 15.78 12.34 3.47
C SER A 144 14.32 12.05 3.25
N GLU A 145 13.95 11.60 2.03
CA GLU A 145 12.59 11.22 1.68
C GLU A 145 12.04 10.13 2.60
N THR A 146 12.89 9.16 2.93
CA THR A 146 12.52 8.05 3.81
C THR A 146 12.08 8.53 5.18
N LEU A 147 12.84 9.46 5.78
CA LEU A 147 12.52 9.99 7.11
C LEU A 147 11.26 10.85 7.07
N VAL A 148 11.16 11.75 6.09
CA VAL A 148 9.99 12.65 5.98
C VAL A 148 8.72 11.86 5.71
N THR A 149 8.75 10.89 4.78
CA THR A 149 7.57 10.07 4.46
C THR A 149 7.15 9.20 5.64
N LEU A 150 8.10 8.67 6.42
CA LEU A 150 7.81 7.93 7.64
C LEU A 150 7.11 8.82 8.70
N MET A 151 7.61 10.03 8.93
CA MET A 151 6.98 10.98 9.86
C MET A 151 5.56 11.34 9.40
N MET A 152 5.36 11.53 8.11
CA MET A 152 4.05 11.81 7.53
C MET A 152 3.05 10.66 7.74
N ASN A 153 3.51 9.39 7.77
CA ASN A 153 2.65 8.26 8.13
C ASN A 153 2.09 8.40 9.54
N TYR A 154 2.96 8.65 10.52
CA TYR A 154 2.52 8.80 11.92
C TYR A 154 1.54 9.97 12.08
N ILE A 155 1.77 11.09 11.39
CA ILE A 155 0.85 12.23 11.42
C ILE A 155 -0.51 11.85 10.83
N ALA A 156 -0.53 11.15 9.69
CA ALA A 156 -1.77 10.68 9.06
C ALA A 156 -2.54 9.71 9.98
N ILE A 157 -1.87 8.72 10.56
CA ILE A 157 -2.47 7.75 11.47
C ILE A 157 -3.05 8.46 12.71
N ALA A 158 -2.28 9.39 13.30
CA ALA A 158 -2.74 10.19 14.45
C ALA A 158 -3.96 11.04 14.10
N PHE A 159 -3.98 11.67 12.92
CA PHE A 159 -5.10 12.46 12.44
C PHE A 159 -6.36 11.61 12.23
N ILE A 160 -6.25 10.46 11.58
CA ILE A 160 -7.38 9.54 11.40
C ILE A 160 -7.88 9.02 12.74
N SER A 161 -6.97 8.68 13.67
CA SER A 161 -7.35 8.28 15.03
C SER A 161 -8.11 9.38 15.75
N TYR A 162 -7.66 10.63 15.65
CA TYR A 162 -8.38 11.77 16.20
C TYR A 162 -9.81 11.88 15.64
N LEU A 163 -9.99 11.70 14.33
CA LEU A 163 -11.32 11.73 13.73
C LEU A 163 -12.22 10.59 14.22
N GLN A 164 -11.67 9.37 14.32
CA GLN A 164 -12.41 8.17 14.76
C GLN A 164 -12.86 8.24 16.22
N TYR A 165 -12.03 8.82 17.10
CA TYR A 165 -12.37 8.99 18.52
C TYR A 165 -13.13 10.29 18.82
N GLY A 166 -13.11 11.26 17.92
CA GLY A 166 -13.69 12.57 18.06
C GLY A 166 -14.84 12.86 17.08
N PRO A 167 -14.61 13.72 16.07
CA PRO A 167 -15.70 14.26 15.21
C PRO A 167 -16.47 13.21 14.40
N TRP A 168 -15.83 12.10 14.04
CA TRP A 168 -16.44 11.03 13.24
C TRP A 168 -16.83 9.80 14.06
N LYS A 169 -16.80 9.90 15.37
CA LYS A 169 -17.18 8.78 16.24
C LYS A 169 -18.65 8.44 16.06
N ASP A 170 -18.96 7.16 15.81
CA ASP A 170 -20.32 6.65 15.81
C ASP A 170 -20.89 6.69 17.24
N PRO A 171 -21.99 7.48 17.48
CA PRO A 171 -22.62 7.54 18.78
C PRO A 171 -23.14 6.20 19.31
N ALA A 172 -23.45 5.25 18.40
CA ALA A 172 -23.93 3.93 18.73
C ALA A 172 -22.81 2.93 19.10
N ALA A 173 -21.55 3.29 18.84
CA ALA A 173 -20.40 2.42 19.16
C ALA A 173 -20.00 2.55 20.63
N LEU A 174 -20.44 1.60 21.45
CA LEU A 174 -20.07 1.50 22.87
C LEU A 174 -18.56 1.22 23.01
N GLY A 175 -17.78 2.25 23.31
CA GLY A 175 -16.37 2.13 23.73
C GLY A 175 -15.34 1.89 22.62
N ALA A 176 -15.73 1.56 21.40
CA ALA A 176 -14.81 1.36 20.28
C ALA A 176 -14.66 2.62 19.40
N ALA A 177 -13.47 2.81 18.84
CA ALA A 177 -13.24 3.79 17.78
C ALA A 177 -13.89 3.27 16.48
N LYS A 178 -15.14 3.58 16.26
CA LYS A 178 -15.88 3.22 15.06
C LYS A 178 -16.47 4.45 14.41
N VAL A 179 -16.31 4.54 13.10
CA VAL A 179 -16.94 5.55 12.25
C VAL A 179 -18.31 5.02 11.81
N PRO A 180 -19.35 5.85 11.64
CA PRO A 180 -20.65 5.44 11.12
C PRO A 180 -20.49 4.72 9.78
N ASN A 181 -21.40 3.80 9.48
CA ASN A 181 -21.42 3.13 8.19
C ASN A 181 -21.77 4.17 7.10
N PHE A 182 -21.16 4.02 5.94
CA PHE A 182 -21.51 4.82 4.77
C PHE A 182 -22.92 4.51 4.28
N SER A 183 -23.55 5.48 3.59
CA SER A 183 -24.81 5.24 2.88
C SER A 183 -24.63 4.17 1.80
N GLU A 184 -25.70 3.47 1.42
CA GLU A 184 -25.66 2.47 0.35
C GLU A 184 -25.15 3.06 -0.98
N ASN A 185 -25.40 4.35 -1.19
CA ASN A 185 -24.95 5.10 -2.37
C ASN A 185 -23.42 5.26 -2.44
N ALA A 186 -22.73 5.21 -1.29
CA ALA A 186 -21.28 5.37 -1.18
C ALA A 186 -20.53 4.03 -1.26
N VAL A 187 -21.22 2.94 -1.52
CA VAL A 187 -20.68 1.58 -1.60
C VAL A 187 -20.62 1.13 -3.04
N LEU A 188 -19.45 0.58 -3.45
CA LEU A 188 -19.31 -0.03 -4.77
C LEU A 188 -20.20 -1.27 -4.89
N PRO A 189 -20.93 -1.46 -6.02
CA PRO A 189 -21.77 -2.62 -6.22
C PRO A 189 -20.94 -3.91 -6.23
N ASP A 190 -21.56 -4.99 -5.74
CA ASP A 190 -20.97 -6.33 -5.81
C ASP A 190 -21.10 -6.90 -7.24
N VAL A 191 -19.99 -7.35 -7.80
CA VAL A 191 -19.91 -8.04 -9.10
C VAL A 191 -19.26 -9.39 -8.85
N PHE A 192 -19.99 -10.47 -9.15
CA PHE A 192 -19.59 -11.86 -8.84
C PHE A 192 -19.32 -12.12 -7.34
N GLY A 193 -20.06 -11.43 -6.47
CA GLY A 193 -19.91 -11.58 -5.01
C GLY A 193 -18.71 -10.89 -4.39
N ILE A 194 -17.96 -10.10 -5.16
CA ILE A 194 -16.84 -9.25 -4.74
C ILE A 194 -17.20 -7.83 -5.16
N HIS A 195 -16.84 -6.81 -4.35
CA HIS A 195 -17.11 -5.42 -4.73
C HIS A 195 -16.38 -5.03 -6.04
N ALA A 196 -16.99 -4.16 -6.85
CA ALA A 196 -16.51 -3.80 -8.19
C ALA A 196 -15.09 -3.19 -8.24
N GLY A 197 -14.48 -2.93 -7.10
CA GLY A 197 -13.08 -2.47 -6.98
C GLY A 197 -12.07 -3.37 -7.70
N TRP A 198 -12.33 -4.68 -7.85
CA TRP A 198 -11.46 -5.57 -8.61
C TRP A 198 -11.38 -5.20 -10.10
N ILE A 199 -12.46 -4.66 -10.69
CA ILE A 199 -12.46 -4.17 -12.07
C ILE A 199 -11.57 -2.93 -12.17
N ILE A 200 -11.73 -1.99 -11.23
CA ILE A 200 -10.90 -0.78 -11.15
C ILE A 200 -9.42 -1.17 -11.00
N MET A 201 -9.11 -2.11 -10.12
CA MET A 201 -7.75 -2.63 -9.93
C MET A 201 -7.17 -3.18 -11.24
N LEU A 202 -7.92 -4.03 -11.97
CA LEU A 202 -7.45 -4.59 -13.24
C LEU A 202 -7.21 -3.50 -14.30
N VAL A 203 -8.12 -2.54 -14.42
CA VAL A 203 -7.95 -1.40 -15.32
C VAL A 203 -6.70 -0.61 -14.96
N LEU A 204 -6.46 -0.34 -13.67
CA LEU A 204 -5.26 0.34 -13.20
C LEU A 204 -3.99 -0.47 -13.50
N VAL A 205 -3.99 -1.79 -13.32
CA VAL A 205 -2.86 -2.67 -13.68
C VAL A 205 -2.54 -2.54 -15.18
N ILE A 206 -3.56 -2.56 -16.03
CA ILE A 206 -3.38 -2.43 -17.49
C ILE A 206 -2.81 -1.04 -17.82
N ILE A 207 -3.44 0.02 -17.31
CA ILE A 207 -2.99 1.41 -17.53
C ILE A 207 -1.53 1.57 -17.08
N MET A 208 -1.18 1.10 -15.89
CA MET A 208 0.16 1.19 -15.34
C MET A 208 1.18 0.39 -16.14
N THR A 209 0.79 -0.79 -16.64
CA THR A 209 1.65 -1.60 -17.50
C THR A 209 1.93 -0.88 -18.82
N ILE A 210 0.90 -0.31 -19.44
CA ILE A 210 1.04 0.49 -20.67
C ILE A 210 1.92 1.71 -20.43
N LEU A 211 1.64 2.47 -19.35
CA LEU A 211 2.39 3.66 -18.97
C LEU A 211 3.88 3.35 -18.80
N LEU A 212 4.19 2.33 -18.02
CA LEU A 212 5.58 2.01 -17.67
C LEU A 212 6.36 1.35 -18.83
N ARG A 213 5.69 0.58 -19.71
CA ARG A 213 6.38 -0.16 -20.77
C ARG A 213 6.39 0.53 -22.13
N TYR A 214 5.34 1.31 -22.44
CA TYR A 214 5.09 1.78 -23.80
C TYR A 214 5.02 3.30 -23.94
N THR A 215 5.24 4.08 -22.86
CA THR A 215 5.20 5.54 -22.94
C THR A 215 6.55 6.19 -22.69
N LYS A 216 6.70 7.44 -23.19
CA LYS A 216 7.87 8.28 -22.89
C LYS A 216 8.07 8.50 -21.39
N LEU A 217 6.96 8.49 -20.64
CA LEU A 217 6.97 8.66 -19.18
C LEU A 217 7.62 7.47 -18.47
N GLY A 218 7.29 6.24 -18.88
CA GLY A 218 7.93 5.04 -18.33
C GLY A 218 9.43 5.03 -18.59
N TYR A 219 9.85 5.43 -19.81
CA TYR A 219 11.26 5.58 -20.14
C TYR A 219 11.96 6.61 -19.23
N GLN A 220 11.34 7.78 -19.03
CA GLN A 220 11.91 8.81 -18.13
C GLN A 220 12.03 8.35 -16.69
N ILE A 221 11.05 7.60 -16.19
CA ILE A 221 11.05 6.99 -14.86
C ILE A 221 12.23 6.02 -14.72
N ASP A 222 12.45 5.16 -15.70
CA ASP A 222 13.54 4.19 -15.70
C ASP A 222 14.91 4.88 -15.75
N VAL A 223 15.09 5.89 -16.62
CA VAL A 223 16.35 6.66 -16.72
C VAL A 223 16.67 7.39 -15.41
N ILE A 224 15.69 8.03 -14.79
CA ILE A 224 15.88 8.68 -13.46
C ILE A 224 16.27 7.65 -12.41
N GLY A 225 15.65 6.48 -12.44
CA GLY A 225 15.95 5.37 -11.52
C GLY A 225 17.34 4.79 -11.70
N GLU A 226 17.89 4.78 -12.92
CA GLU A 226 19.25 4.32 -13.17
C GLU A 226 20.29 5.36 -12.76
N SER A 227 20.13 6.60 -13.21
CA SER A 227 21.06 7.70 -12.92
C SER A 227 20.39 9.06 -13.05
N GLU A 228 20.24 9.77 -11.94
CA GLU A 228 19.72 11.14 -11.92
C GLU A 228 20.59 12.10 -12.73
N THR A 229 21.92 11.88 -12.71
CA THR A 229 22.88 12.66 -13.47
C THR A 229 22.68 12.50 -14.98
N THR A 230 22.51 11.26 -15.45
CA THR A 230 22.23 10.96 -16.84
C THR A 230 20.91 11.58 -17.30
N ALA A 231 19.88 11.52 -16.46
CA ALA A 231 18.60 12.15 -16.75
C ALA A 231 18.71 13.67 -16.92
N LYS A 232 19.51 14.33 -16.05
CA LYS A 232 19.79 15.78 -16.17
C LYS A 232 20.53 16.13 -17.48
N TYR A 233 21.55 15.34 -17.86
CA TYR A 233 22.26 15.54 -19.13
C TYR A 233 21.34 15.34 -20.36
N ALA A 234 20.36 14.43 -20.25
CA ALA A 234 19.34 14.22 -21.28
C ALA A 234 18.23 15.29 -21.28
N GLY A 235 18.35 16.36 -20.49
CA GLY A 235 17.37 17.45 -20.41
C GLY A 235 16.08 17.10 -19.67
N MET A 236 16.05 16.00 -18.92
CA MET A 236 14.89 15.60 -18.14
C MET A 236 14.78 16.39 -16.84
N ASN A 237 13.57 16.81 -16.49
CA ASN A 237 13.36 17.53 -15.23
C ASN A 237 13.24 16.56 -14.06
N THR A 238 14.37 16.29 -13.41
CA THR A 238 14.49 15.34 -12.29
C THR A 238 13.76 15.76 -11.01
N VAL A 239 13.23 16.98 -10.94
CA VAL A 239 12.40 17.47 -9.84
C VAL A 239 10.91 17.33 -10.15
N LYS A 240 10.49 17.79 -11.34
CA LYS A 240 9.06 17.74 -11.73
C LYS A 240 8.55 16.30 -11.91
N ILE A 241 9.37 15.43 -12.49
CA ILE A 241 8.96 14.06 -12.77
C ILE A 241 8.66 13.30 -11.47
N PRO A 242 9.55 13.15 -10.47
CA PRO A 242 9.22 12.49 -9.21
C PRO A 242 8.02 13.12 -8.49
N VAL A 243 7.95 14.45 -8.42
CA VAL A 243 6.83 15.16 -7.77
C VAL A 243 5.49 14.84 -8.43
N SER A 244 5.42 14.82 -9.77
CA SER A 244 4.18 14.52 -10.48
C SER A 244 3.71 13.07 -10.31
N TYR A 245 4.63 12.13 -10.11
CA TYR A 245 4.28 10.69 -10.04
C TYR A 245 4.07 10.16 -8.63
N THR A 246 4.55 10.82 -7.58
CA THR A 246 4.15 10.51 -6.20
C THR A 246 2.65 10.73 -5.96
N HIS A 247 1.98 11.52 -6.81
CA HIS A 247 0.53 11.71 -6.79
C HIS A 247 -0.29 10.49 -7.25
N LEU A 248 0.32 9.54 -7.97
CA LEU A 248 -0.38 8.38 -8.54
C LEU A 248 -0.61 7.23 -7.55
N THR A 249 -0.24 7.39 -6.28
CA THR A 249 -0.64 6.47 -5.22
C THR A 249 -2.12 6.71 -4.88
N LEU A 250 -3.00 6.21 -5.76
CA LEU A 250 -4.45 6.35 -5.62
C LEU A 250 -4.96 5.56 -4.41
N PRO A 251 -5.68 6.20 -3.48
CA PRO A 251 -6.50 5.47 -2.55
C PRO A 251 -7.75 5.00 -3.28
N THR A 252 -7.93 3.71 -3.36
CA THR A 252 -9.22 3.15 -3.70
C THR A 252 -10.11 3.20 -2.48
N THR A 253 -11.33 3.67 -2.68
CA THR A 253 -12.39 3.63 -1.68
C THR A 253 -12.71 2.18 -1.36
N GLU A 254 -12.34 1.74 -0.17
CA GLU A 254 -12.75 0.46 0.37
C GLU A 254 -13.32 0.58 1.77
N ARG A 255 -14.29 -0.29 2.00
CA ARG A 255 -14.95 -0.54 3.29
C ARG A 255 -13.99 -1.07 4.33
#